data_4572ab8c0e0696139205091e273a0a32
#
_entry.id   4572ab8c0e0696139205091e273a0a32
#
_cell.length_a   1.000
_cell.length_b   1.000
_cell.length_c   1.000
_cell.angle_alpha   90.00
_cell.angle_beta   90.00
_cell.angle_gamma   90.00
#
_symmetry.space_group_name_H-M   'P 1'
#
loop_
_entity.id
_entity.type
_entity.pdbx_description
1 polymer ?
#
loop_
_entity_poly.entity_id
_entity_poly.type
_entity_poly.pdbx_seq_one_letter_code
_entity_poly.pdbx_strand_id
1 'polypeptide(L)'
;LIRMSKYLIFGATGSIGSSLSEQLYKSNKEIHIIGKDEEEIKKLSSKLNCEYTILDVLKDNISETIKNNFSNVDVAGLAYCIGSIDLKPLKISKKEDFEKCMDLNFFPIIEIIKGLQNNLKTNNGSIVLFSTVAAKKGFTNHSIISSVKGAIEGLTVSLAAEFAPNIKVNCIAPSITDSKMSQTILKNKLITEGIAKSHPMKRIGKPEDSASMAKFLLTEESSWITGQIFGVDGGKSSLN
;
A
#
# COMPACT_ATOMS: atom_id res chain seq x y z
N LEU A 1 -27.07 14.85 10.50
CA LEU A 1 -25.85 14.12 10.84
C LEU A 1 -24.85 14.35 9.72
N ILE A 2 -23.75 15.05 9.99
CA ILE A 2 -22.63 15.18 9.04
C ILE A 2 -22.03 13.77 8.93
N ARG A 3 -22.16 13.16 7.76
CA ARG A 3 -21.58 11.85 7.47
C ARG A 3 -20.06 12.08 7.36
N MET A 4 -19.27 11.52 8.27
CA MET A 4 -17.82 11.63 8.19
C MET A 4 -17.33 10.71 7.06
N SER A 5 -16.43 11.24 6.20
CA SER A 5 -15.85 10.47 5.11
C SER A 5 -14.86 9.45 5.64
N LYS A 6 -14.83 8.26 5.03
CA LYS A 6 -14.02 7.12 5.49
C LYS A 6 -12.69 7.01 4.75
N TYR A 7 -11.70 6.49 5.45
CA TYR A 7 -10.43 6.04 4.87
C TYR A 7 -10.48 4.53 4.68
N LEU A 8 -10.32 4.06 3.46
CA LEU A 8 -10.37 2.64 3.11
C LEU A 8 -8.95 2.07 3.06
N ILE A 9 -8.66 1.05 3.88
CA ILE A 9 -7.34 0.44 3.97
C ILE A 9 -7.41 -1.00 3.47
N PHE A 10 -6.98 -1.23 2.23
CA PHE A 10 -6.87 -2.56 1.63
C PHE A 10 -5.58 -3.24 2.10
N GLY A 11 -5.69 -4.47 2.60
CA GLY A 11 -4.57 -5.17 3.22
C GLY A 11 -4.28 -4.72 4.66
N ALA A 12 -5.32 -4.33 5.39
CA ALA A 12 -5.24 -3.78 6.74
C ALA A 12 -4.64 -4.75 7.77
N THR A 13 -4.70 -6.07 7.55
CA THR A 13 -4.09 -7.09 8.42
C THR A 13 -2.59 -7.29 8.20
N GLY A 14 -2.03 -6.71 7.13
CA GLY A 14 -0.59 -6.62 6.90
C GLY A 14 0.07 -5.63 7.85
N SER A 15 1.40 -5.75 8.03
CA SER A 15 2.13 -4.95 9.03
C SER A 15 1.98 -3.43 8.79
N ILE A 16 2.14 -2.96 7.55
CA ILE A 16 1.98 -1.52 7.22
C ILE A 16 0.51 -1.11 7.30
N GLY A 17 -0.40 -1.91 6.75
CA GLY A 17 -1.83 -1.62 6.78
C GLY A 17 -2.40 -1.54 8.19
N SER A 18 -2.00 -2.43 9.09
CA SER A 18 -2.39 -2.41 10.50
C SER A 18 -1.86 -1.18 11.22
N SER A 19 -0.57 -0.85 11.02
CA SER A 19 0.02 0.36 11.59
C SER A 19 -0.65 1.64 11.06
N LEU A 20 -0.98 1.71 9.77
CA LEU A 20 -1.71 2.82 9.17
C LEU A 20 -3.12 2.96 9.77
N SER A 21 -3.84 1.84 9.88
CA SER A 21 -5.19 1.81 10.48
C SER A 21 -5.18 2.33 11.92
N GLU A 22 -4.21 1.90 12.72
CA GLU A 22 -4.04 2.37 14.10
C GLU A 22 -3.70 3.87 14.17
N GLN A 23 -2.85 4.37 13.28
CA GLN A 23 -2.47 5.78 13.26
C GLN A 23 -3.62 6.70 12.83
N LEU A 24 -4.42 6.28 11.84
CA LEU A 24 -5.62 7.01 11.42
C LEU A 24 -6.68 7.02 12.52
N TYR A 25 -6.93 5.87 13.16
CA TYR A 25 -7.84 5.76 14.30
C TYR A 25 -7.44 6.68 15.45
N LYS A 26 -6.16 6.68 15.86
CA LYS A 26 -5.62 7.58 16.90
C LYS A 26 -5.73 9.06 16.53
N SER A 27 -5.86 9.38 15.25
CA SER A 27 -6.07 10.73 14.75
C SER A 27 -7.57 11.07 14.56
N ASN A 28 -8.47 10.27 15.16
CA ASN A 28 -9.92 10.40 15.08
C ASN A 28 -10.46 10.41 13.65
N LYS A 29 -9.83 9.65 12.73
CA LYS A 29 -10.32 9.47 11.38
C LYS A 29 -11.23 8.25 11.33
N GLU A 30 -12.34 8.35 10.60
CA GLU A 30 -13.21 7.21 10.31
C GLU A 30 -12.51 6.28 9.33
N ILE A 31 -12.36 5.02 9.70
CA ILE A 31 -11.69 4.02 8.87
C ILE A 31 -12.61 2.85 8.55
N HIS A 32 -12.39 2.26 7.39
CA HIS A 32 -12.96 0.97 7.01
C HIS A 32 -11.83 0.08 6.54
N ILE A 33 -11.64 -1.04 7.20
CA ILE A 33 -10.51 -1.94 6.95
C ILE A 33 -10.91 -3.10 6.05
N ILE A 34 -10.05 -3.44 5.09
CA ILE A 34 -10.31 -4.50 4.12
C ILE A 34 -9.16 -5.52 4.15
N GLY A 35 -9.48 -6.80 4.23
CA GLY A 35 -8.50 -7.88 4.25
C GLY A 35 -9.14 -9.24 4.00
N LYS A 36 -8.31 -10.24 3.67
CA LYS A 36 -8.79 -11.57 3.28
C LYS A 36 -8.93 -12.56 4.44
N ASP A 37 -8.20 -12.35 5.52
CA ASP A 37 -8.23 -13.24 6.68
C ASP A 37 -9.34 -12.79 7.64
N GLU A 38 -10.36 -13.61 7.76
CA GLU A 38 -11.56 -13.30 8.53
C GLU A 38 -11.28 -13.13 10.03
N GLU A 39 -10.42 -13.97 10.60
CA GLU A 39 -10.10 -13.90 12.04
C GLU A 39 -9.24 -12.67 12.35
N GLU A 40 -8.19 -12.44 11.54
CA GLU A 40 -7.31 -11.28 11.73
C GLU A 40 -8.06 -9.96 11.53
N ILE A 41 -8.94 -9.86 10.50
CA ILE A 41 -9.67 -8.62 10.23
C ILE A 41 -10.71 -8.32 11.32
N LYS A 42 -11.45 -9.32 11.81
CA LYS A 42 -12.38 -9.17 12.92
C LYS A 42 -11.68 -8.72 14.21
N LYS A 43 -10.54 -9.30 14.52
CA LYS A 43 -9.72 -8.90 15.66
C LYS A 43 -9.27 -7.45 15.58
N LEU A 44 -8.79 -7.03 14.40
CA LEU A 44 -8.35 -5.65 14.17
C LEU A 44 -9.54 -4.68 14.23
N SER A 45 -10.66 -5.02 13.60
CA SER A 45 -11.91 -4.25 13.65
C SER A 45 -12.40 -4.04 15.08
N SER A 46 -12.44 -5.10 15.88
CA SER A 46 -12.83 -5.02 17.30
C SER A 46 -11.86 -4.11 18.11
N LYS A 47 -10.56 -4.22 17.86
CA LYS A 47 -9.53 -3.38 18.51
C LYS A 47 -9.70 -1.90 18.19
N LEU A 48 -10.04 -1.57 16.95
CA LEU A 48 -10.15 -0.19 16.46
C LEU A 48 -11.59 0.33 16.44
N ASN A 49 -12.56 -0.49 16.86
CA ASN A 49 -13.98 -0.17 16.80
C ASN A 49 -14.40 0.42 15.45
N CYS A 50 -14.05 -0.26 14.36
CA CYS A 50 -14.31 0.19 12.99
C CYS A 50 -14.96 -0.90 12.14
N GLU A 51 -15.56 -0.49 11.03
CA GLU A 51 -16.15 -1.43 10.06
C GLU A 51 -15.07 -2.17 9.27
N TYR A 52 -15.42 -3.35 8.77
CA TYR A 52 -14.54 -4.15 7.93
C TYR A 52 -15.28 -4.83 6.76
N THR A 53 -14.51 -5.19 5.74
CA THR A 53 -14.95 -6.03 4.63
C THR A 53 -13.94 -7.14 4.40
N ILE A 54 -14.42 -8.38 4.21
CA ILE A 54 -13.58 -9.50 3.80
C ILE A 54 -13.45 -9.45 2.27
N LEU A 55 -12.21 -9.44 1.77
CA LEU A 55 -11.91 -9.45 0.34
C LEU A 55 -10.56 -10.12 0.07
N ASP A 56 -10.58 -11.25 -0.65
CA ASP A 56 -9.39 -11.81 -1.28
C ASP A 56 -9.34 -11.35 -2.74
N VAL A 57 -8.45 -10.40 -3.05
CA VAL A 57 -8.33 -9.80 -4.38
C VAL A 57 -7.95 -10.78 -5.50
N LEU A 58 -7.53 -12.01 -5.14
CA LEU A 58 -7.23 -13.07 -6.11
C LEU A 58 -8.39 -14.02 -6.37
N LYS A 59 -9.45 -13.98 -5.56
CA LYS A 59 -10.55 -14.96 -5.62
C LYS A 59 -11.90 -14.33 -5.79
N ASP A 60 -12.11 -13.18 -5.15
CA ASP A 60 -13.42 -12.56 -5.06
C ASP A 60 -13.64 -11.60 -6.25
N ASN A 61 -14.90 -11.33 -6.55
CA ASN A 61 -15.27 -10.29 -7.52
C ASN A 61 -15.10 -8.91 -6.88
N ILE A 62 -13.99 -8.26 -7.17
CA ILE A 62 -13.65 -6.95 -6.62
C ILE A 62 -14.72 -5.91 -6.95
N SER A 63 -15.13 -5.82 -8.21
CA SER A 63 -16.10 -4.82 -8.67
C SER A 63 -17.46 -4.96 -7.97
N GLU A 64 -17.92 -6.19 -7.77
CA GLU A 64 -19.16 -6.48 -7.02
C GLU A 64 -19.01 -6.15 -5.54
N THR A 65 -17.90 -6.54 -4.92
CA THR A 65 -17.63 -6.23 -3.50
C THR A 65 -17.59 -4.72 -3.27
N ILE A 66 -16.91 -3.96 -4.12
CA ILE A 66 -16.87 -2.49 -4.05
C ILE A 66 -18.27 -1.90 -4.18
N LYS A 67 -19.04 -2.34 -5.18
CA LYS A 67 -20.41 -1.87 -5.40
C LYS A 67 -21.31 -2.14 -4.19
N ASN A 68 -21.26 -3.33 -3.64
CA ASN A 68 -22.16 -3.74 -2.54
C ASN A 68 -21.83 -3.04 -1.23
N ASN A 69 -20.56 -2.77 -0.95
CA ASN A 69 -20.14 -2.23 0.35
C ASN A 69 -19.93 -0.70 0.33
N PHE A 70 -19.62 -0.09 -0.81
CA PHE A 70 -19.13 1.29 -0.85
C PHE A 70 -19.91 2.24 -1.78
N SER A 71 -20.97 1.80 -2.48
CA SER A 71 -21.72 2.67 -3.42
C SER A 71 -22.20 3.99 -2.81
N ASN A 72 -22.55 3.98 -1.52
CA ASN A 72 -23.09 5.14 -0.80
C ASN A 72 -22.16 5.61 0.34
N VAL A 73 -20.87 5.31 0.25
CA VAL A 73 -19.88 5.68 1.26
C VAL A 73 -19.09 6.89 0.78
N ASP A 74 -19.02 7.92 1.59
CA ASP A 74 -18.12 9.05 1.36
C ASP A 74 -16.69 8.61 1.65
N VAL A 75 -15.79 8.68 0.66
CA VAL A 75 -14.42 8.19 0.77
C VAL A 75 -13.44 9.36 0.72
N ALA A 76 -12.78 9.63 1.86
CA ALA A 76 -11.75 10.65 1.97
C ALA A 76 -10.37 10.15 1.51
N GLY A 77 -10.12 8.84 1.61
CA GLY A 77 -8.84 8.28 1.21
C GLY A 77 -8.85 6.77 1.00
N LEU A 78 -7.91 6.32 0.21
CA LEU A 78 -7.69 4.91 -0.12
C LEU A 78 -6.21 4.57 -0.02
N ALA A 79 -5.85 3.54 0.76
CA ALA A 79 -4.53 2.96 0.77
C ALA A 79 -4.57 1.51 0.27
N TYR A 80 -3.72 1.17 -0.71
CA TYR A 80 -3.56 -0.21 -1.17
C TYR A 80 -2.26 -0.79 -0.60
N CYS A 81 -2.37 -1.48 0.54
CA CYS A 81 -1.25 -2.05 1.30
C CYS A 81 -1.02 -3.55 1.01
N ILE A 82 -1.74 -4.12 0.03
CA ILE A 82 -1.56 -5.52 -0.38
C ILE A 82 -0.33 -5.64 -1.26
N GLY A 83 0.45 -6.71 -1.08
CA GLY A 83 1.61 -6.96 -1.92
C GLY A 83 2.33 -8.25 -1.57
N SER A 84 3.39 -8.53 -2.32
CA SER A 84 4.29 -9.67 -2.12
C SER A 84 5.76 -9.27 -2.26
N ILE A 85 6.65 -10.17 -1.89
CA ILE A 85 8.09 -10.09 -2.18
C ILE A 85 8.46 -11.31 -3.02
N ASP A 86 8.56 -11.12 -4.34
CA ASP A 86 8.84 -12.20 -5.30
C ASP A 86 10.29 -12.07 -5.80
N LEU A 87 11.19 -12.84 -5.16
CA LEU A 87 12.62 -12.82 -5.45
C LEU A 87 13.03 -14.10 -6.19
N LYS A 88 13.44 -13.96 -7.45
CA LYS A 88 13.80 -15.07 -8.28
C LYS A 88 14.82 -14.66 -9.36
N PRO A 89 15.91 -15.43 -9.59
CA PRO A 89 16.81 -15.16 -10.71
C PRO A 89 16.05 -15.18 -12.04
N LEU A 90 16.30 -14.21 -12.92
CA LEU A 90 15.64 -14.12 -14.23
C LEU A 90 15.80 -15.41 -15.05
N LYS A 91 16.97 -16.06 -14.98
CA LYS A 91 17.26 -17.32 -15.70
C LYS A 91 16.24 -18.44 -15.46
N ILE A 92 15.61 -18.47 -14.29
CA ILE A 92 14.63 -19.49 -13.91
C ILE A 92 13.23 -18.92 -13.73
N SER A 93 13.04 -17.64 -13.95
CA SER A 93 11.73 -16.98 -13.91
C SER A 93 10.93 -17.34 -15.17
N LYS A 94 9.63 -17.49 -15.00
CA LYS A 94 8.68 -17.77 -16.06
C LYS A 94 7.70 -16.61 -16.21
N LYS A 95 6.99 -16.55 -17.34
CA LYS A 95 5.95 -15.56 -17.59
C LYS A 95 4.89 -15.57 -16.46
N GLU A 96 4.50 -16.75 -16.04
CA GLU A 96 3.50 -16.95 -14.99
C GLU A 96 3.91 -16.37 -13.62
N ASP A 97 5.22 -16.25 -13.34
CA ASP A 97 5.69 -15.61 -12.12
C ASP A 97 5.40 -14.09 -12.15
N PHE A 98 5.58 -13.46 -13.32
CA PHE A 98 5.24 -12.04 -13.51
C PHE A 98 3.73 -11.82 -13.48
N GLU A 99 2.96 -12.68 -14.16
CA GLU A 99 1.49 -12.60 -14.17
C GLU A 99 0.92 -12.69 -12.76
N LYS A 100 1.32 -13.69 -11.97
CA LYS A 100 0.88 -13.84 -10.57
C LYS A 100 1.24 -12.63 -9.70
N CYS A 101 2.43 -12.06 -9.92
CA CYS A 101 2.84 -10.86 -9.20
C CYS A 101 2.00 -9.65 -9.60
N MET A 102 1.64 -9.51 -10.88
CA MET A 102 0.74 -8.47 -11.39
C MET A 102 -0.69 -8.66 -10.84
N ASP A 103 -1.21 -9.89 -10.83
CA ASP A 103 -2.55 -10.23 -10.34
C ASP A 103 -2.76 -9.80 -8.88
N LEU A 104 -1.74 -9.92 -8.05
CA LEU A 104 -1.83 -9.50 -6.65
C LEU A 104 -1.54 -8.01 -6.44
N ASN A 105 -0.49 -7.49 -7.09
CA ASN A 105 0.05 -6.19 -6.75
C ASN A 105 -0.49 -5.04 -7.60
N PHE A 106 -0.99 -5.30 -8.82
CA PHE A 106 -1.28 -4.25 -9.80
C PHE A 106 -2.74 -4.23 -10.27
N PHE A 107 -3.25 -5.31 -10.85
CA PHE A 107 -4.59 -5.31 -11.45
C PHE A 107 -5.72 -5.00 -10.45
N PRO A 108 -5.70 -5.46 -9.20
CA PRO A 108 -6.74 -5.11 -8.24
C PRO A 108 -6.80 -3.60 -7.94
N ILE A 109 -5.67 -2.89 -8.02
CA ILE A 109 -5.62 -1.43 -7.84
C ILE A 109 -6.54 -0.75 -8.86
N ILE A 110 -6.48 -1.20 -10.12
CA ILE A 110 -7.26 -0.60 -11.22
C ILE A 110 -8.75 -0.79 -10.97
N GLU A 111 -9.18 -2.01 -10.63
CA GLU A 111 -10.59 -2.31 -10.38
C GLU A 111 -11.14 -1.55 -9.17
N ILE A 112 -10.39 -1.51 -8.08
CA ILE A 112 -10.75 -0.79 -6.86
C ILE A 112 -10.89 0.71 -7.13
N ILE A 113 -9.91 1.31 -7.79
CA ILE A 113 -9.94 2.76 -8.08
C ILE A 113 -11.09 3.10 -9.02
N LYS A 114 -11.32 2.31 -10.08
CA LYS A 114 -12.47 2.50 -10.99
C LYS A 114 -13.80 2.47 -10.23
N GLY A 115 -13.95 1.53 -9.32
CA GLY A 115 -15.18 1.39 -8.53
C GLY A 115 -15.40 2.52 -7.51
N LEU A 116 -14.33 3.15 -7.02
CA LEU A 116 -14.37 4.18 -5.96
C LEU A 116 -14.11 5.60 -6.48
N GLN A 117 -13.86 5.79 -7.76
CA GLN A 117 -13.45 7.08 -8.32
C GLN A 117 -14.45 8.21 -8.00
N ASN A 118 -15.74 7.96 -8.15
CA ASN A 118 -16.77 8.96 -7.86
C ASN A 118 -16.83 9.31 -6.36
N ASN A 119 -16.73 8.31 -5.49
CA ASN A 119 -16.73 8.49 -4.04
C ASN A 119 -15.54 9.34 -3.58
N LEU A 120 -14.35 9.08 -4.13
CA LEU A 120 -13.14 9.86 -3.89
C LEU A 120 -13.25 11.28 -4.43
N LYS A 121 -13.75 11.43 -5.67
CA LYS A 121 -13.89 12.74 -6.31
C LYS A 121 -14.79 13.68 -5.53
N THR A 122 -15.92 13.20 -5.03
CA THR A 122 -16.89 14.00 -4.25
C THR A 122 -16.27 14.57 -2.97
N ASN A 123 -15.26 13.89 -2.43
CA ASN A 123 -14.64 14.25 -1.15
C ASN A 123 -13.22 14.83 -1.28
N ASN A 124 -12.77 15.20 -2.49
CA ASN A 124 -11.39 15.62 -2.77
C ASN A 124 -10.38 14.63 -2.19
N GLY A 125 -10.62 13.34 -2.45
CA GLY A 125 -9.95 12.23 -1.79
C GLY A 125 -8.47 12.09 -2.13
N SER A 126 -7.80 11.19 -1.44
CA SER A 126 -6.39 10.88 -1.64
C SER A 126 -6.18 9.37 -1.80
N ILE A 127 -5.33 8.98 -2.74
CA ILE A 127 -4.93 7.59 -3.00
C ILE A 127 -3.45 7.44 -2.66
N VAL A 128 -3.12 6.42 -1.86
CA VAL A 128 -1.74 6.03 -1.56
C VAL A 128 -1.50 4.60 -2.00
N LEU A 129 -0.53 4.45 -2.90
CA LEU A 129 -0.06 3.17 -3.42
C LEU A 129 1.32 2.84 -2.84
N PHE A 130 1.71 1.56 -2.93
CA PHE A 130 3.01 1.10 -2.42
C PHE A 130 3.82 0.44 -3.52
N SER A 131 5.00 1.04 -3.78
CA SER A 131 6.08 0.50 -4.61
C SER A 131 7.17 -0.14 -3.75
N THR A 132 8.39 -0.04 -4.18
CA THR A 132 9.63 -0.44 -3.48
C THR A 132 10.81 0.36 -4.03
N VAL A 133 11.81 0.60 -3.21
CA VAL A 133 13.09 1.17 -3.69
C VAL A 133 13.73 0.34 -4.81
N ALA A 134 13.40 -0.95 -4.87
CA ALA A 134 13.89 -1.85 -5.91
C ALA A 134 13.36 -1.51 -7.32
N ALA A 135 12.31 -0.69 -7.44
CA ALA A 135 11.82 -0.21 -8.73
C ALA A 135 12.79 0.78 -9.40
N LYS A 136 13.57 1.54 -8.59
CA LYS A 136 14.54 2.52 -9.07
C LYS A 136 16.00 2.10 -8.89
N LYS A 137 16.31 1.43 -7.77
CA LYS A 137 17.65 0.93 -7.46
C LYS A 137 17.70 -0.57 -7.76
N GLY A 138 18.57 -0.98 -8.69
CA GLY A 138 18.72 -2.39 -9.04
C GLY A 138 19.18 -3.27 -7.89
N PHE A 139 18.51 -4.41 -7.71
CA PHE A 139 18.91 -5.47 -6.78
C PHE A 139 18.87 -6.82 -7.49
N THR A 140 19.79 -7.71 -7.12
CA THR A 140 19.82 -9.07 -7.65
C THR A 140 18.52 -9.80 -7.34
N ASN A 141 18.01 -10.57 -8.30
CA ASN A 141 16.79 -11.40 -8.17
C ASN A 141 15.47 -10.62 -8.01
N HIS A 142 15.45 -9.31 -8.26
CA HIS A 142 14.26 -8.48 -8.08
C HIS A 142 13.49 -8.19 -9.39
N SER A 143 13.85 -8.81 -10.52
CA SER A 143 13.26 -8.48 -11.83
C SER A 143 11.73 -8.56 -11.85
N ILE A 144 11.12 -9.55 -11.19
CA ILE A 144 9.67 -9.71 -11.12
C ILE A 144 9.05 -8.54 -10.34
N ILE A 145 9.39 -8.43 -9.06
CA ILE A 145 8.76 -7.43 -8.19
C ILE A 145 9.08 -5.99 -8.59
N SER A 146 10.32 -5.72 -9.07
CA SER A 146 10.69 -4.38 -9.52
C SER A 146 9.91 -3.94 -10.75
N SER A 147 9.66 -4.83 -11.70
CA SER A 147 8.85 -4.53 -12.89
C SER A 147 7.41 -4.18 -12.52
N VAL A 148 6.79 -4.97 -11.64
CA VAL A 148 5.41 -4.76 -11.20
C VAL A 148 5.29 -3.49 -10.36
N LYS A 149 6.23 -3.25 -9.46
CA LYS A 149 6.23 -2.04 -8.63
C LYS A 149 6.57 -0.78 -9.45
N GLY A 150 7.39 -0.90 -10.49
CA GLY A 150 7.61 0.16 -11.47
C GLY A 150 6.34 0.51 -12.24
N ALA A 151 5.51 -0.48 -12.59
CA ALA A 151 4.20 -0.23 -13.19
C ALA A 151 3.28 0.56 -12.25
N ILE A 152 3.31 0.31 -10.94
CA ILE A 152 2.55 1.10 -9.94
C ILE A 152 3.04 2.56 -9.89
N GLU A 153 4.36 2.80 -10.01
CA GLU A 153 4.90 4.16 -10.06
C GLU A 153 4.40 4.92 -11.30
N GLY A 154 4.44 4.27 -12.49
CA GLY A 154 3.88 4.84 -13.71
C GLY A 154 2.37 5.12 -13.61
N LEU A 155 1.61 4.18 -13.06
CA LEU A 155 0.18 4.33 -12.81
C LEU A 155 -0.08 5.51 -11.86
N THR A 156 0.71 5.69 -10.81
CA THR A 156 0.59 6.80 -9.85
C THR A 156 0.65 8.16 -10.55
N VAL A 157 1.66 8.35 -11.38
CA VAL A 157 1.88 9.63 -12.10
C VAL A 157 0.74 9.89 -13.09
N SER A 158 0.33 8.86 -13.84
CA SER A 158 -0.74 8.96 -14.81
C SER A 158 -2.09 9.30 -14.16
N LEU A 159 -2.46 8.57 -13.10
CA LEU A 159 -3.71 8.83 -12.39
C LEU A 159 -3.70 10.18 -11.67
N ALA A 160 -2.55 10.64 -11.15
CA ALA A 160 -2.44 11.96 -10.58
C ALA A 160 -2.75 13.06 -11.60
N ALA A 161 -2.26 12.92 -12.82
CA ALA A 161 -2.55 13.86 -13.91
C ALA A 161 -4.02 13.81 -14.35
N GLU A 162 -4.61 12.60 -14.44
CA GLU A 162 -5.99 12.39 -14.87
C GLU A 162 -7.00 12.90 -13.83
N PHE A 163 -6.71 12.73 -12.54
CA PHE A 163 -7.67 12.99 -11.47
C PHE A 163 -7.55 14.37 -10.82
N ALA A 164 -6.45 15.09 -11.07
CA ALA A 164 -6.30 16.44 -10.58
C ALA A 164 -7.41 17.36 -11.14
N PRO A 165 -7.91 18.33 -10.37
CA PRO A 165 -7.51 18.68 -9.00
C PRO A 165 -8.27 17.92 -7.90
N ASN A 166 -9.18 17.00 -8.26
CA ASN A 166 -10.17 16.45 -7.35
C ASN A 166 -9.64 15.27 -6.49
N ILE A 167 -8.69 14.48 -7.01
CA ILE A 167 -8.13 13.34 -6.28
C ILE A 167 -6.59 13.41 -6.35
N LYS A 168 -5.95 13.33 -5.20
CA LYS A 168 -4.49 13.20 -5.12
C LYS A 168 -4.10 11.74 -5.23
N VAL A 169 -3.04 11.44 -5.96
CA VAL A 169 -2.50 10.08 -6.08
C VAL A 169 -1.00 10.12 -5.85
N ASN A 170 -0.53 9.42 -4.81
CA ASN A 170 0.88 9.34 -4.47
C ASN A 170 1.30 7.90 -4.18
N CYS A 171 2.59 7.63 -4.24
CA CYS A 171 3.17 6.32 -4.00
C CYS A 171 4.27 6.40 -2.96
N ILE A 172 4.35 5.38 -2.11
CA ILE A 172 5.44 5.17 -1.17
C ILE A 172 6.31 4.03 -1.67
N ALA A 173 7.62 4.22 -1.68
CA ALA A 173 8.62 3.21 -2.04
C ALA A 173 9.46 2.84 -0.81
N PRO A 174 9.04 1.84 0.00
CA PRO A 174 9.81 1.39 1.14
C PRO A 174 11.06 0.62 0.73
N SER A 175 12.06 0.62 1.60
CA SER A 175 13.07 -0.44 1.64
C SER A 175 12.57 -1.58 2.52
N ILE A 176 13.43 -2.58 2.77
CA ILE A 176 13.07 -3.72 3.60
C ILE A 176 12.57 -3.26 4.97
N THR A 177 11.39 -3.72 5.31
CA THR A 177 10.65 -3.37 6.53
C THR A 177 10.42 -4.62 7.33
N ASP A 178 10.55 -4.55 8.65
CA ASP A 178 10.22 -5.66 9.54
C ASP A 178 8.73 -5.95 9.49
N SER A 179 8.37 -7.06 8.85
CA SER A 179 6.99 -7.42 8.55
C SER A 179 6.85 -8.93 8.42
N LYS A 180 5.63 -9.44 8.56
CA LYS A 180 5.34 -10.87 8.30
C LYS A 180 5.90 -11.30 6.91
N MET A 181 5.81 -10.44 5.91
CA MET A 181 6.27 -10.70 4.54
C MET A 181 7.79 -10.82 4.43
N SER A 182 8.56 -10.03 5.16
CA SER A 182 10.02 -10.01 5.12
C SER A 182 10.69 -11.01 6.07
N GLN A 183 9.94 -11.67 6.94
CA GLN A 183 10.48 -12.60 7.95
C GLN A 183 11.37 -13.69 7.35
N THR A 184 11.03 -14.20 6.15
CA THR A 184 11.85 -15.22 5.47
C THR A 184 13.26 -14.71 5.16
N ILE A 185 13.40 -13.44 4.83
CA ILE A 185 14.69 -12.77 4.55
C ILE A 185 15.40 -12.44 5.87
N LEU A 186 14.65 -11.99 6.88
CA LEU A 186 15.15 -11.50 8.15
C LEU A 186 15.38 -12.59 9.22
N LYS A 187 15.15 -13.87 8.91
CA LYS A 187 15.38 -14.99 9.84
C LYS A 187 16.85 -15.10 10.30
N ASN A 188 17.79 -14.77 9.42
CA ASN A 188 19.21 -14.84 9.73
C ASN A 188 19.71 -13.51 10.29
N LYS A 189 20.14 -13.50 11.55
CA LYS A 189 20.62 -12.31 12.26
C LYS A 189 21.79 -11.62 11.54
N LEU A 190 22.74 -12.37 11.02
CA LEU A 190 23.88 -11.80 10.28
C LEU A 190 23.44 -11.11 8.98
N ILE A 191 22.50 -11.71 8.26
CA ILE A 191 21.92 -11.10 7.06
C ILE A 191 21.18 -9.82 7.44
N THR A 192 20.35 -9.86 8.48
CA THR A 192 19.61 -8.70 8.97
C THR A 192 20.52 -7.55 9.40
N GLU A 193 21.60 -7.85 10.13
CA GLU A 193 22.61 -6.86 10.51
C GLU A 193 23.35 -6.28 9.29
N GLY A 194 23.70 -7.12 8.30
CA GLY A 194 24.30 -6.69 7.04
C GLY A 194 23.39 -5.74 6.26
N ILE A 195 22.10 -6.09 6.15
CA ILE A 195 21.09 -5.25 5.53
C ILE A 195 20.94 -3.93 6.29
N ALA A 196 20.83 -3.96 7.61
CA ALA A 196 20.71 -2.76 8.45
C ALA A 196 21.92 -1.83 8.26
N LYS A 197 23.14 -2.36 8.29
CA LYS A 197 24.39 -1.61 8.06
C LYS A 197 24.44 -0.98 6.67
N SER A 198 23.81 -1.58 5.66
CA SER A 198 23.77 -1.07 4.30
C SER A 198 22.82 0.12 4.08
N HIS A 199 21.97 0.43 5.08
CA HIS A 199 21.16 1.63 5.08
C HIS A 199 21.92 2.79 5.75
N PRO A 200 21.89 4.01 5.20
CA PRO A 200 22.45 5.18 5.87
C PRO A 200 21.97 5.35 7.31
N MET A 201 20.68 5.12 7.57
CA MET A 201 20.07 5.18 8.91
C MET A 201 20.40 3.98 9.82
N LYS A 202 21.26 3.03 9.36
CA LYS A 202 21.81 1.90 10.14
C LYS A 202 20.77 0.99 10.80
N ARG A 203 19.58 0.91 10.23
CA ARG A 203 18.52 -0.02 10.65
C ARG A 203 17.67 -0.46 9.46
N ILE A 204 16.89 -1.52 9.63
CA ILE A 204 15.78 -1.86 8.75
C ILE A 204 14.56 -0.97 9.05
N GLY A 205 13.65 -0.83 8.11
CA GLY A 205 12.42 -0.09 8.30
C GLY A 205 11.49 -0.77 9.31
N LYS A 206 10.62 0.02 9.92
CA LYS A 206 9.48 -0.45 10.72
C LYS A 206 8.18 -0.16 9.96
N PRO A 207 7.11 -0.92 10.19
CA PRO A 207 5.80 -0.64 9.57
C PRO A 207 5.35 0.81 9.76
N GLU A 208 5.62 1.37 10.94
CA GLU A 208 5.28 2.74 11.32
C GLU A 208 5.95 3.79 10.44
N ASP A 209 7.16 3.52 9.94
CA ASP A 209 7.88 4.47 9.07
C ASP A 209 7.07 4.76 7.80
N SER A 210 6.59 3.70 7.12
CA SER A 210 5.77 3.84 5.92
C SER A 210 4.33 4.26 6.24
N ALA A 211 3.75 3.77 7.33
CA ALA A 211 2.40 4.11 7.75
C ALA A 211 2.26 5.60 8.09
N SER A 212 3.27 6.21 8.72
CA SER A 212 3.28 7.64 9.04
C SER A 212 3.25 8.49 7.77
N MET A 213 4.05 8.12 6.76
CA MET A 213 4.01 8.80 5.47
C MET A 213 2.68 8.59 4.75
N ALA A 214 2.12 7.37 4.80
CA ALA A 214 0.82 7.09 4.20
C ALA A 214 -0.29 7.91 4.86
N LYS A 215 -0.31 8.00 6.19
CA LYS A 215 -1.27 8.84 6.92
C LYS A 215 -1.15 10.30 6.48
N PHE A 216 0.05 10.86 6.43
CA PHE A 216 0.29 12.23 5.96
C PHE A 216 -0.24 12.44 4.54
N LEU A 217 0.04 11.54 3.61
CA LEU A 217 -0.41 11.65 2.22
C LEU A 217 -1.92 11.46 2.03
N LEU A 218 -2.58 10.70 2.90
CA LEU A 218 -4.01 10.47 2.85
C LEU A 218 -4.81 11.67 3.38
N THR A 219 -4.24 12.43 4.33
CA THR A 219 -4.95 13.49 5.04
C THR A 219 -4.80 14.85 4.37
N GLU A 220 -5.49 15.83 4.93
CA GLU A 220 -5.46 17.23 4.52
C GLU A 220 -4.08 17.89 4.66
N GLU A 221 -3.18 17.31 5.45
CA GLU A 221 -1.82 17.80 5.67
C GLU A 221 -0.98 17.83 4.37
N SER A 222 -1.34 17.01 3.37
CA SER A 222 -0.67 16.92 2.07
C SER A 222 -1.45 17.55 0.91
N SER A 223 -2.18 18.64 1.17
CA SER A 223 -3.12 19.25 0.21
C SER A 223 -2.49 19.69 -1.13
N TRP A 224 -1.17 19.92 -1.17
CA TRP A 224 -0.42 20.36 -2.36
C TRP A 224 0.54 19.30 -2.92
N ILE A 225 0.26 18.00 -2.66
CA ILE A 225 1.14 16.89 -3.04
C ILE A 225 0.35 15.86 -3.85
N THR A 226 0.71 15.68 -5.11
CA THR A 226 0.17 14.63 -5.99
C THR A 226 1.21 14.19 -7.03
N GLY A 227 1.11 12.97 -7.54
CA GLY A 227 2.00 12.41 -8.56
C GLY A 227 3.41 12.07 -8.06
N GLN A 228 3.62 12.01 -6.72
CA GLN A 228 4.94 11.81 -6.16
C GLN A 228 5.18 10.36 -5.73
N ILE A 229 6.43 9.93 -5.87
CA ILE A 229 6.93 8.65 -5.37
C ILE A 229 7.93 8.94 -4.25
N PHE A 230 7.55 8.63 -3.01
CA PHE A 230 8.36 8.93 -1.82
C PHE A 230 9.15 7.71 -1.36
N GLY A 231 10.47 7.81 -1.35
CA GLY A 231 11.34 6.82 -0.72
C GLY A 231 11.22 6.89 0.81
N VAL A 232 10.73 5.82 1.43
CA VAL A 232 10.73 5.64 2.88
C VAL A 232 11.67 4.47 3.20
N ASP A 233 12.95 4.72 3.15
CA ASP A 233 13.98 3.70 2.94
C ASP A 233 15.27 3.91 3.75
N GLY A 234 15.28 4.84 4.69
CA GLY A 234 16.45 5.16 5.48
C GLY A 234 17.64 5.68 4.66
N GLY A 235 17.36 6.33 3.52
CA GLY A 235 18.35 6.87 2.58
C GLY A 235 18.93 5.85 1.61
N LYS A 236 18.38 4.62 1.56
CA LYS A 236 18.94 3.52 0.76
C LYS A 236 18.96 3.79 -0.74
N SER A 237 17.99 4.51 -1.27
CA SER A 237 17.89 4.80 -2.70
C SER A 237 18.66 6.06 -3.13
N SER A 238 18.88 7.02 -2.22
CA SER A 238 19.36 8.36 -2.54
C SER A 238 20.75 8.70 -1.99
N LEU A 239 21.23 7.95 -1.00
CA LEU A 239 22.53 8.15 -0.37
C LEU A 239 23.47 6.96 -0.62
N ASN A 240 24.76 7.19 -0.65
CA ASN A 240 25.81 6.16 -0.81
C ASN A 240 26.20 5.53 0.52
#